data_e1425a7dd3afc2800922ec6e8f34cc87
#
_entry.id   e1425a7dd3afc2800922ec6e8f34cc87
#
_cell.length_a   1.000
_cell.length_b   1.000
_cell.length_c   1.000
_cell.angle_alpha   90.00
_cell.angle_beta   90.00
_cell.angle_gamma   90.00
#
_symmetry.space_group_name_H-M   'P 1'
#
loop_
_entity.id
_entity.type
_entity.pdbx_description
1 polymer ?
#
loop_
_entity_poly.entity_id
_entity_poly.type
_entity_poly.pdbx_seq_one_letter_code
_entity_poly.pdbx_strand_id
1 'polypeptide(L)'
;WVGDGNNVFHDLALAALALGYDIKYATPVGMEPDADILSRCEGIASKTGAKIIGTNDPVEAVRNASVIYTDIFVSMGEEHMADKFSAFEGFQVNEELVAHAQPDYVFMHCLPAHRGEEVTDAVIDSRNSIVLDQAENRMWAQMSLLTYLCNNDAWHAYNEM
;
A
#
# COMPACT_ATOMS: atom_id res chain seq x y z
N TRP A 1 -1.46 -5.17 -2.61
CA TRP A 1 -2.33 -4.49 -1.64
C TRP A 1 -3.43 -5.42 -1.16
N VAL A 2 -3.73 -5.39 0.13
CA VAL A 2 -4.87 -6.11 0.72
C VAL A 2 -5.62 -5.15 1.64
N GLY A 3 -6.89 -4.90 1.40
CA GLY A 3 -7.68 -3.98 2.22
C GLY A 3 -8.66 -3.12 1.43
N ASP A 4 -9.01 -1.94 1.95
CA ASP A 4 -9.92 -0.99 1.33
C ASP A 4 -9.30 -0.33 0.09
N GLY A 5 -10.11 -0.07 -0.94
CA GLY A 5 -9.71 0.70 -2.12
C GLY A 5 -9.67 2.21 -1.87
N ASN A 6 -9.03 2.61 -0.76
CA ASN A 6 -9.03 3.97 -0.24
C ASN A 6 -7.98 4.90 -0.89
N ASN A 7 -7.86 6.13 -0.36
CA ASN A 7 -6.90 7.12 -0.83
C ASN A 7 -5.44 6.66 -0.74
N VAL A 8 -5.07 5.86 0.26
CA VAL A 8 -3.69 5.34 0.39
C VAL A 8 -3.38 4.37 -0.74
N PHE A 9 -4.31 3.48 -1.08
CA PHE A 9 -4.18 2.62 -2.25
C PHE A 9 -4.07 3.44 -3.54
N HIS A 10 -4.89 4.49 -3.69
CA HIS A 10 -4.89 5.32 -4.90
C HIS A 10 -3.50 5.93 -5.17
N ASP A 11 -2.91 6.56 -4.17
CA ASP A 11 -1.60 7.20 -4.30
C ASP A 11 -0.48 6.17 -4.49
N LEU A 12 -0.54 5.05 -3.75
CA LEU A 12 0.41 3.95 -3.90
C LEU A 12 0.39 3.39 -5.33
N ALA A 13 -0.80 3.12 -5.87
CA ALA A 13 -0.95 2.53 -7.19
C ALA A 13 -0.43 3.47 -8.29
N LEU A 14 -0.79 4.76 -8.24
CA LEU A 14 -0.30 5.75 -9.19
C LEU A 14 1.23 5.86 -9.16
N ALA A 15 1.84 5.91 -7.96
CA ALA A 15 3.28 6.04 -7.81
C ALA A 15 4.01 4.77 -8.26
N ALA A 16 3.58 3.59 -7.84
CA ALA A 16 4.23 2.33 -8.18
C ALA A 16 4.19 2.07 -9.70
N LEU A 17 3.03 2.27 -10.32
CA LEU A 17 2.88 2.10 -11.77
C LEU A 17 3.72 3.12 -12.56
N ALA A 18 3.85 4.36 -12.07
CA ALA A 18 4.71 5.36 -12.69
C ALA A 18 6.21 4.97 -12.64
N LEU A 19 6.59 4.21 -11.60
CA LEU A 19 7.93 3.66 -11.45
C LEU A 19 8.13 2.31 -12.19
N GLY A 20 7.09 1.79 -12.84
CA GLY A 20 7.14 0.54 -13.60
C GLY A 20 6.95 -0.72 -12.76
N TYR A 21 6.43 -0.61 -11.53
CA TYR A 21 6.13 -1.78 -10.69
C TYR A 21 4.72 -2.30 -10.93
N ASP A 22 4.58 -3.63 -10.99
CA ASP A 22 3.29 -4.29 -11.05
C ASP A 22 2.54 -4.16 -9.72
N ILE A 23 1.22 -3.96 -9.79
CA ILE A 23 0.34 -3.94 -8.63
C ILE A 23 -0.73 -5.02 -8.77
N LYS A 24 -0.87 -5.84 -7.72
CA LYS A 24 -2.06 -6.63 -7.47
C LYS A 24 -2.76 -6.09 -6.24
N TYR A 25 -4.08 -6.01 -6.29
CA TYR A 25 -4.86 -5.59 -5.12
C TYR A 25 -6.05 -6.49 -4.88
N ALA A 26 -6.34 -6.75 -3.62
CA ALA A 26 -7.57 -7.40 -3.18
C ALA A 26 -8.37 -6.44 -2.30
N THR A 27 -9.62 -6.24 -2.68
CA THR A 27 -10.60 -5.45 -1.92
C THR A 27 -11.88 -6.25 -1.74
N PRO A 28 -12.62 -6.11 -0.63
CA PRO A 28 -13.97 -6.65 -0.53
C PRO A 28 -14.87 -6.10 -1.63
N VAL A 29 -15.91 -6.87 -1.96
CA VAL A 29 -16.95 -6.40 -2.90
C VAL A 29 -17.62 -5.14 -2.36
N GLY A 30 -17.70 -4.09 -3.18
CA GLY A 30 -18.24 -2.79 -2.81
C GLY A 30 -17.24 -1.85 -2.14
N MET A 31 -15.96 -2.28 -1.99
CA MET A 31 -14.84 -1.49 -1.46
C MET A 31 -13.73 -1.32 -2.52
N GLU A 32 -14.12 -1.38 -3.79
CA GLU A 32 -13.20 -1.24 -4.90
C GLU A 32 -12.65 0.20 -4.97
N PRO A 33 -11.43 0.38 -5.49
CA PRO A 33 -10.87 1.70 -5.73
C PRO A 33 -11.74 2.53 -6.68
N ASP A 34 -11.64 3.85 -6.57
CA ASP A 34 -12.33 4.78 -7.44
C ASP A 34 -12.04 4.49 -8.93
N ALA A 35 -13.10 4.44 -9.75
CA ALA A 35 -13.01 4.07 -11.16
C ALA A 35 -12.18 5.05 -11.99
N ASP A 36 -12.22 6.36 -11.68
CA ASP A 36 -11.41 7.37 -12.39
C ASP A 36 -9.93 7.20 -12.06
N ILE A 37 -9.63 6.84 -10.81
CA ILE A 37 -8.25 6.52 -10.39
C ILE A 37 -7.75 5.26 -11.09
N LEU A 38 -8.57 4.19 -11.13
CA LEU A 38 -8.20 2.96 -11.87
C LEU A 38 -7.95 3.24 -13.35
N SER A 39 -8.78 4.04 -13.99
CA SER A 39 -8.57 4.45 -15.39
C SER A 39 -7.25 5.19 -15.58
N ARG A 40 -6.87 6.07 -14.64
CA ARG A 40 -5.56 6.75 -14.66
C ARG A 40 -4.41 5.76 -14.46
N CYS A 41 -4.57 4.80 -13.54
CA CYS A 41 -3.61 3.73 -13.32
C CYS A 41 -3.35 2.91 -14.58
N GLU A 42 -4.40 2.50 -15.29
CA GLU A 42 -4.31 1.79 -16.57
C GLU A 42 -3.59 2.61 -17.65
N GLY A 43 -3.88 3.92 -17.69
CA GLY A 43 -3.21 4.85 -18.59
C GLY A 43 -1.71 5.01 -18.31
N ILE A 44 -1.28 4.93 -17.04
CA ILE A 44 0.14 4.93 -16.65
C ILE A 44 0.76 3.56 -16.96
N ALA A 45 0.11 2.47 -16.57
CA ALA A 45 0.56 1.11 -16.79
C ALA A 45 0.84 0.83 -18.28
N SER A 46 -0.04 1.33 -19.17
CA SER A 46 0.14 1.18 -20.62
C SER A 46 1.43 1.86 -21.15
N LYS A 47 1.93 2.89 -20.46
CA LYS A 47 3.15 3.64 -20.86
C LYS A 47 4.42 3.03 -20.26
N THR A 48 4.32 2.51 -19.04
CA THR A 48 5.47 1.95 -18.30
C THR A 48 5.69 0.47 -18.56
N GLY A 49 4.65 -0.23 -19.06
CA GLY A 49 4.65 -1.68 -19.22
C GLY A 49 4.29 -2.43 -17.94
N ALA A 50 4.03 -1.72 -16.84
CA ALA A 50 3.56 -2.29 -15.58
C ALA A 50 2.11 -2.81 -15.72
N LYS A 51 1.68 -3.61 -14.75
CA LYS A 51 0.34 -4.18 -14.70
C LYS A 51 -0.37 -3.79 -13.41
N ILE A 52 -1.69 -3.57 -13.51
CA ILE A 52 -2.57 -3.47 -12.35
C ILE A 52 -3.65 -4.55 -12.46
N ILE A 53 -3.80 -5.36 -11.41
CA ILE A 53 -4.72 -6.50 -11.39
C ILE A 53 -5.53 -6.45 -10.09
N GLY A 54 -6.84 -6.34 -10.21
CA GLY A 54 -7.79 -6.36 -9.09
C GLY A 54 -8.42 -7.73 -8.91
N THR A 55 -8.68 -8.12 -7.66
CA THR A 55 -9.38 -9.33 -7.26
C THR A 55 -10.15 -9.10 -5.96
N ASN A 56 -11.05 -10.04 -5.61
CA ASN A 56 -11.64 -10.07 -4.26
C ASN A 56 -11.04 -11.19 -3.39
N ASP A 57 -9.99 -11.87 -3.88
CA ASP A 57 -9.29 -12.94 -3.16
C ASP A 57 -7.91 -12.46 -2.69
N PRO A 58 -7.71 -12.25 -1.36
CA PRO A 58 -6.43 -11.85 -0.80
C PRO A 58 -5.28 -12.81 -1.14
N VAL A 59 -5.56 -14.13 -1.20
CA VAL A 59 -4.54 -15.14 -1.53
C VAL A 59 -4.05 -14.96 -2.96
N GLU A 60 -4.95 -14.68 -3.89
CA GLU A 60 -4.58 -14.40 -5.28
C GLU A 60 -3.72 -13.13 -5.39
N ALA A 61 -4.07 -12.07 -4.66
CA ALA A 61 -3.33 -10.82 -4.68
C ALA A 61 -1.91 -10.96 -4.13
N VAL A 62 -1.73 -11.67 -3.01
CA VAL A 62 -0.40 -11.81 -2.37
C VAL A 62 0.47 -12.89 -3.00
N ARG A 63 -0.07 -13.75 -3.86
CA ARG A 63 0.68 -14.86 -4.45
C ARG A 63 1.92 -14.36 -5.18
N ASN A 64 3.10 -14.83 -4.71
CA ASN A 64 4.42 -14.45 -5.20
C ASN A 64 4.71 -12.93 -5.11
N ALA A 65 4.02 -12.19 -4.26
CA ALA A 65 4.30 -10.79 -4.04
C ALA A 65 5.64 -10.61 -3.32
N SER A 66 6.42 -9.62 -3.74
CA SER A 66 7.65 -9.18 -3.06
C SER A 66 7.38 -8.08 -2.03
N VAL A 67 6.25 -7.40 -2.14
CA VAL A 67 5.79 -6.40 -1.17
C VAL A 67 4.32 -6.66 -0.86
N ILE A 68 3.98 -6.68 0.43
CA ILE A 68 2.60 -6.69 0.92
C ILE A 68 2.35 -5.38 1.64
N TYR A 69 1.32 -4.67 1.24
CA TYR A 69 0.92 -3.40 1.86
C TYR A 69 -0.55 -3.47 2.26
N THR A 70 -0.87 -3.01 3.45
CA THR A 70 -2.25 -2.85 3.94
C THR A 70 -2.42 -1.53 4.68
N ASP A 71 -3.66 -1.18 4.97
CA ASP A 71 -4.08 -0.04 5.79
C ASP A 71 -5.25 -0.46 6.68
N ILE A 72 -5.63 0.39 7.62
CA ILE A 72 -6.81 0.17 8.48
C ILE A 72 -8.06 -0.05 7.64
N PHE A 73 -8.91 -0.98 8.08
CA PHE A 73 -10.16 -1.32 7.38
C PHE A 73 -11.20 -0.22 7.45
N VAL A 74 -11.24 0.51 8.55
CA VAL A 74 -12.17 1.62 8.78
C VAL A 74 -11.36 2.88 8.96
N SER A 75 -11.42 3.77 7.98
CA SER A 75 -10.67 5.03 8.01
C SER A 75 -11.19 5.98 9.08
N MET A 76 -10.34 6.90 9.52
CA MET A 76 -10.74 7.95 10.49
C MET A 76 -11.92 8.75 9.95
N GLY A 77 -12.98 8.86 10.77
CA GLY A 77 -14.24 9.52 10.39
C GLY A 77 -15.33 8.57 9.90
N GLU A 78 -15.01 7.29 9.70
CA GLU A 78 -15.94 6.24 9.26
C GLU A 78 -16.32 5.29 10.42
N GLU A 79 -15.97 5.61 11.67
CA GLU A 79 -16.14 4.73 12.84
C GLU A 79 -17.61 4.36 13.12
N HIS A 80 -18.54 5.12 12.55
CA HIS A 80 -19.98 4.83 12.62
C HIS A 80 -20.44 3.73 11.64
N MET A 81 -19.54 3.23 10.76
CA MET A 81 -19.82 2.21 9.77
C MET A 81 -19.43 0.81 10.29
N ALA A 82 -20.01 0.38 11.41
CA ALA A 82 -19.73 -0.93 12.00
C ALA A 82 -19.95 -2.09 11.00
N ASP A 83 -20.86 -1.93 10.05
CA ASP A 83 -21.12 -2.91 9.00
C ASP A 83 -19.96 -3.02 8.00
N LYS A 84 -19.13 -1.97 7.86
CA LYS A 84 -17.96 -1.96 6.97
C LYS A 84 -16.94 -3.02 7.40
N PHE A 85 -16.71 -3.16 8.70
CA PHE A 85 -15.74 -4.12 9.23
C PHE A 85 -16.05 -5.57 8.85
N SER A 86 -17.34 -5.95 8.82
CA SER A 86 -17.74 -7.30 8.45
C SER A 86 -17.40 -7.67 7.00
N ALA A 87 -17.27 -6.68 6.10
CA ALA A 87 -16.90 -6.91 4.72
C ALA A 87 -15.43 -7.37 4.57
N PHE A 88 -14.59 -7.10 5.57
CA PHE A 88 -13.18 -7.47 5.58
C PHE A 88 -12.89 -8.85 6.18
N GLU A 89 -13.91 -9.67 6.44
CA GLU A 89 -13.68 -11.06 6.85
C GLU A 89 -12.84 -11.79 5.80
N GLY A 90 -11.70 -12.36 6.24
CA GLY A 90 -10.72 -13.01 5.38
C GLY A 90 -9.67 -12.07 4.73
N PHE A 91 -9.71 -10.76 5.00
CA PHE A 91 -8.73 -9.80 4.46
C PHE A 91 -7.60 -9.47 5.44
N GLN A 92 -7.60 -10.02 6.65
CA GLN A 92 -6.51 -9.80 7.61
C GLN A 92 -5.19 -10.32 7.05
N VAL A 93 -4.17 -9.47 7.09
CA VAL A 93 -2.80 -9.88 6.75
C VAL A 93 -2.21 -10.61 7.95
N ASN A 94 -2.27 -11.94 7.90
CA ASN A 94 -1.80 -12.86 8.92
C ASN A 94 -0.74 -13.81 8.35
N GLU A 95 -0.20 -14.69 9.19
CA GLU A 95 0.88 -15.62 8.86
C GLU A 95 0.49 -16.61 7.75
N GLU A 96 -0.79 -17.01 7.69
CA GLU A 96 -1.29 -17.89 6.65
C GLU A 96 -1.32 -17.19 5.30
N LEU A 97 -1.81 -15.96 5.26
CA LEU A 97 -1.87 -15.17 4.03
C LEU A 97 -0.47 -14.86 3.48
N VAL A 98 0.45 -14.39 4.34
CA VAL A 98 1.80 -14.03 3.89
C VAL A 98 2.65 -15.22 3.46
N ALA A 99 2.29 -16.45 3.88
CA ALA A 99 2.96 -17.66 3.41
C ALA A 99 2.81 -17.90 1.90
N HIS A 100 1.87 -17.24 1.23
CA HIS A 100 1.70 -17.28 -0.22
C HIS A 100 2.59 -16.28 -0.99
N ALA A 101 3.23 -15.35 -0.30
CA ALA A 101 4.16 -14.38 -0.86
C ALA A 101 5.57 -15.00 -1.08
N GLN A 102 6.49 -14.22 -1.59
CA GLN A 102 7.90 -14.61 -1.64
C GLN A 102 8.47 -14.74 -0.23
N PRO A 103 9.43 -15.65 0.04
CA PRO A 103 9.97 -15.85 1.39
C PRO A 103 10.65 -14.59 1.99
N ASP A 104 11.13 -13.72 1.14
CA ASP A 104 11.80 -12.46 1.47
C ASP A 104 10.92 -11.24 1.19
N TYR A 105 9.58 -11.43 1.21
CA TYR A 105 8.65 -10.33 1.03
C TYR A 105 8.89 -9.24 2.06
N VAL A 106 8.51 -8.01 1.72
CA VAL A 106 8.52 -6.86 2.61
C VAL A 106 7.08 -6.52 2.99
N PHE A 107 6.82 -6.35 4.31
CA PHE A 107 5.54 -5.88 4.81
C PHE A 107 5.57 -4.39 5.09
N MET A 108 4.56 -3.68 4.62
CA MET A 108 4.39 -2.23 4.75
C MET A 108 3.00 -1.87 5.29
N HIS A 109 2.93 -0.80 6.07
CA HIS A 109 1.70 -0.21 6.59
C HIS A 109 1.93 1.28 6.85
N CYS A 110 0.99 2.13 6.46
CA CYS A 110 1.15 3.59 6.63
C CYS A 110 1.07 4.06 8.09
N LEU A 111 0.60 3.21 9.00
CA LEU A 111 0.35 3.51 10.40
C LEU A 111 -0.67 4.68 10.60
N PRO A 112 -1.46 4.68 11.71
CA PRO A 112 -1.48 3.67 12.78
C PRO A 112 -2.06 2.34 12.34
N ALA A 113 -1.65 1.22 12.95
CA ALA A 113 -2.19 -0.10 12.69
C ALA A 113 -3.08 -0.56 13.85
N HIS A 114 -4.17 -1.27 13.52
CA HIS A 114 -5.04 -1.93 14.50
C HIS A 114 -4.72 -3.42 14.55
N ARG A 115 -3.81 -3.77 15.44
CA ARG A 115 -3.35 -5.15 15.63
C ARG A 115 -4.49 -6.10 15.97
N GLY A 116 -4.57 -7.21 15.25
CA GLY A 116 -5.67 -8.17 15.36
C GLY A 116 -6.87 -7.86 14.45
N GLU A 117 -6.88 -6.69 13.80
CA GLU A 117 -7.87 -6.33 12.77
C GLU A 117 -7.30 -6.56 11.38
N GLU A 118 -6.67 -5.56 10.74
CA GLU A 118 -6.12 -5.69 9.39
C GLU A 118 -4.80 -6.44 9.34
N VAL A 119 -4.06 -6.53 10.46
CA VAL A 119 -2.77 -7.21 10.55
C VAL A 119 -2.56 -7.87 11.91
N THR A 120 -1.91 -9.04 11.92
CA THR A 120 -1.51 -9.71 13.17
C THR A 120 -0.21 -9.15 13.74
N ASP A 121 -0.01 -9.32 15.08
CA ASP A 121 1.25 -8.98 15.73
C ASP A 121 2.44 -9.72 15.10
N ALA A 122 2.24 -10.99 14.76
CA ALA A 122 3.29 -11.80 14.18
C ALA A 122 3.78 -11.29 12.81
N VAL A 123 2.92 -10.68 12.02
CA VAL A 123 3.30 -10.08 10.73
C VAL A 123 3.94 -8.72 10.90
N ILE A 124 3.30 -7.80 11.64
CA ILE A 124 3.79 -6.43 11.78
C ILE A 124 5.11 -6.34 12.55
N ASP A 125 5.38 -7.27 13.48
CA ASP A 125 6.62 -7.34 14.26
C ASP A 125 7.63 -8.34 13.65
N SER A 126 7.35 -8.90 12.47
CA SER A 126 8.25 -9.84 11.80
C SER A 126 9.51 -9.14 11.27
N ARG A 127 10.54 -9.93 10.98
CA ARG A 127 11.75 -9.46 10.30
C ARG A 127 11.50 -8.91 8.90
N ASN A 128 10.36 -9.25 8.30
CA ASN A 128 9.94 -8.81 6.96
C ASN A 128 9.24 -7.45 7.01
N SER A 129 8.88 -6.98 8.20
CA SER A 129 8.19 -5.69 8.39
C SER A 129 9.19 -4.53 8.36
N ILE A 130 8.89 -3.53 7.54
CA ILE A 130 9.66 -2.28 7.46
C ILE A 130 8.79 -1.06 7.80
N VAL A 131 7.74 -1.25 8.58
CA VAL A 131 6.78 -0.18 8.92
C VAL A 131 7.44 1.00 9.63
N LEU A 132 8.47 0.76 10.46
CA LEU A 132 9.21 1.82 11.13
C LEU A 132 10.14 2.56 10.18
N ASP A 133 10.84 1.85 9.30
CA ASP A 133 11.67 2.47 8.25
C ASP A 133 10.80 3.30 7.29
N GLN A 134 9.62 2.79 6.95
CA GLN A 134 8.63 3.53 6.15
C GLN A 134 8.19 4.81 6.86
N ALA A 135 7.90 4.74 8.16
CA ALA A 135 7.49 5.90 8.94
C ALA A 135 8.61 6.96 9.01
N GLU A 136 9.86 6.54 9.20
CA GLU A 136 11.02 7.42 9.16
C GLU A 136 11.23 8.04 7.78
N ASN A 137 11.14 7.23 6.73
CA ASN A 137 11.32 7.69 5.34
C ASN A 137 10.31 8.76 4.91
N ARG A 138 9.13 8.80 5.53
CA ARG A 138 8.18 9.90 5.31
C ARG A 138 8.79 11.26 5.64
N MET A 139 9.56 11.37 6.72
CA MET A 139 10.24 12.62 7.07
C MET A 139 11.27 13.00 6.00
N TRP A 140 12.11 12.07 5.59
CA TRP A 140 13.15 12.33 4.59
C TRP A 140 12.58 12.70 3.23
N ALA A 141 11.52 12.00 2.78
CA ALA A 141 10.84 12.30 1.54
C ALA A 141 10.21 13.70 1.54
N GLN A 142 9.56 14.10 2.64
CA GLN A 142 8.95 15.41 2.78
C GLN A 142 10.02 16.52 2.87
N MET A 143 11.12 16.29 3.58
CA MET A 143 12.25 17.22 3.63
C MET A 143 12.85 17.44 2.24
N SER A 144 13.08 16.36 1.49
CA SER A 144 13.57 16.44 0.12
C SER A 144 12.65 17.24 -0.79
N LEU A 145 11.35 16.97 -0.72
CA LEU A 145 10.34 17.68 -1.49
C LEU A 145 10.29 19.18 -1.14
N LEU A 146 10.31 19.52 0.14
CA LEU A 146 10.34 20.90 0.59
C LEU A 146 11.63 21.62 0.14
N THR A 147 12.76 20.95 0.22
CA THR A 147 14.04 21.51 -0.28
C THR A 147 13.97 21.79 -1.77
N TYR A 148 13.47 20.84 -2.56
CA TYR A 148 13.26 21.02 -4.00
C TYR A 148 12.34 22.20 -4.33
N LEU A 149 11.22 22.33 -3.63
CA LEU A 149 10.22 23.38 -3.91
C LEU A 149 10.64 24.76 -3.38
N CYS A 150 11.33 24.84 -2.24
CA CYS A 150 11.62 26.10 -1.56
C CYS A 150 13.07 26.55 -1.74
N ASN A 151 14.00 25.67 -2.07
CA ASN A 151 15.41 25.99 -2.24
C ASN A 151 16.07 25.09 -3.30
N ASN A 152 15.75 25.38 -4.56
CA ASN A 152 16.20 24.57 -5.70
C ASN A 152 17.74 24.56 -5.85
N ASP A 153 18.44 25.64 -5.46
CA ASP A 153 19.90 25.68 -5.52
C ASP A 153 20.53 24.68 -4.54
N ALA A 154 20.00 24.59 -3.31
CA ALA A 154 20.45 23.58 -2.34
C ALA A 154 20.14 22.14 -2.80
N TRP A 155 19.02 21.93 -3.48
CA TRP A 155 18.66 20.61 -4.06
C TRP A 155 19.68 20.17 -5.12
N HIS A 156 20.04 21.08 -6.05
CA HIS A 156 21.03 20.77 -7.08
C HIS A 156 22.41 20.52 -6.49
N ALA A 157 22.87 21.37 -5.55
CA ALA A 157 24.16 21.18 -4.87
C ALA A 157 24.27 19.84 -4.15
N TYR A 158 23.17 19.32 -3.55
CA TYR A 158 23.14 18.03 -2.88
C TYR A 158 23.27 16.86 -3.87
N ASN A 159 22.66 16.95 -5.04
CA ASN A 159 22.67 15.88 -6.04
C ASN A 159 23.96 15.84 -6.90
N GLU A 160 24.80 16.84 -6.79
CA GLU A 160 26.12 16.91 -7.47
C GLU A 160 27.26 16.39 -6.59
N MET A 161 27.02 16.06 -5.30
CA MET A 161 27.99 15.45 -4.37
C MET A 161 27.99 13.94 -4.49
#